data_639e51029e139bd0115cfae79d6c7d8b
#
_entry.id   639e51029e139bd0115cfae79d6c7d8b
#
_cell.length_a   1.000
_cell.length_b   1.000
_cell.length_c   1.000
_cell.angle_alpha   90.00
_cell.angle_beta   90.00
_cell.angle_gamma   90.00
#
_symmetry.space_group_name_H-M   'P 1'
#
loop_
_entity.id
_entity.type
_entity.pdbx_description
1 polymer ?
#
loop_
_entity_poly.entity_id
_entity_poly.type
_entity_poly.pdbx_seq_one_letter_code
_entity_poly.pdbx_strand_id
1 'polypeptide(L)'
;MNHITELSNQDELSLQEVSIIPSSNLVLAELGINPTDIKSIKPRWKRTQYRAIVNWIANYKPHLDASNIEEVKGLIEAFHHLCEVENWGQAKNLLSIDLNTPTNEELHAQLRLWSYYSQVSDLYNRLLGKLDSRWDAICWNGLGIVTNSTGNYHRGIECHEQHLELARSLGDSQEEAIALGNLAIAYNSLGDVTHAIEFYKQSLAILQEIGDRQEEGRVLGNLGNTYNSLGNFSRAIEYHQQHLAIAREIGNRQGEGIALSGLGFAYYELGNYHLAIDCHQQHLAIALEIGDRQGEAMALGNLGNTYNSLGNYHLAIEYHQRHLTIAREVGDRQGEGNALGNLGNVYHLLGDYSGAIKYHEKYLTIAQIIGDLQGQGTALGNLGNTYYFLAEYVKATDCYQKHLAISREIGDRKAEGNALGNLGNVCDAQGNYEQAINYQHKHLAISREIGDRQGEAGALGNIGNICDSLGNYEQAIKYHQQHLTIAREIGDLQGEATALINLGSANYSQKHFSGAIDYYQQSLIIAKEIGDRQGEGMTLCNLGAILIEYDKYSEALESLQQALDILHKIRDISTEATALYNLAKLYQKLTYSEQALMYCDRALSIATELDIPLKKECMELKQQLESSYE
;
A
#
# COMPACT_ATOMS: atom_id res chain seq x y z
N MET A 1 -60.13 10.66 -25.38
CA MET A 1 -60.20 11.94 -26.10
C MET A 1 -60.04 13.06 -25.10
N ASN A 2 -59.02 13.87 -25.32
CA ASN A 2 -58.78 15.20 -24.77
C ASN A 2 -58.64 15.35 -23.24
N HIS A 3 -57.42 15.40 -22.77
CA HIS A 3 -56.81 16.46 -21.96
C HIS A 3 -55.38 16.03 -21.62
N ILE A 4 -54.48 16.15 -22.61
CA ILE A 4 -53.02 16.21 -22.39
C ILE A 4 -52.55 17.25 -23.40
N THR A 5 -52.53 18.49 -23.00
CA THR A 5 -51.76 19.58 -23.61
C THR A 5 -51.89 20.78 -22.68
N GLU A 6 -50.76 21.25 -22.20
CA GLU A 6 -50.46 22.46 -21.46
C GLU A 6 -49.82 22.22 -20.08
N LEU A 7 -48.58 21.76 -20.11
CA LEU A 7 -47.55 22.01 -19.08
C LEU A 7 -46.18 21.81 -19.74
N SER A 8 -45.89 22.66 -20.69
CA SER A 8 -44.54 22.87 -21.23
C SER A 8 -44.32 24.39 -21.32
N ASN A 9 -43.27 24.85 -20.72
CA ASN A 9 -42.72 26.21 -20.67
C ASN A 9 -42.90 26.95 -19.34
N GLN A 10 -42.15 26.50 -18.35
CA GLN A 10 -41.61 27.36 -17.28
C GLN A 10 -40.79 26.44 -16.38
N ASP A 11 -39.53 26.20 -16.73
CA ASP A 11 -38.41 25.90 -15.85
C ASP A 11 -37.15 25.53 -16.67
N GLU A 12 -36.92 26.28 -17.77
CA GLU A 12 -35.56 26.56 -18.22
C GLU A 12 -35.00 27.70 -17.36
N LEU A 13 -34.81 27.45 -16.08
CA LEU A 13 -33.83 28.18 -15.29
C LEU A 13 -32.47 27.82 -15.90
N SER A 14 -31.99 28.69 -16.79
CA SER A 14 -30.61 28.73 -17.24
C SER A 14 -29.72 28.60 -16.00
N LEU A 15 -29.04 27.46 -15.83
CA LEU A 15 -27.80 27.37 -15.12
C LEU A 15 -26.86 28.35 -15.83
N GLN A 16 -26.84 29.61 -15.38
CA GLN A 16 -25.75 30.51 -15.69
C GLN A 16 -24.55 29.83 -15.04
N GLU A 17 -23.68 29.21 -15.82
CA GLU A 17 -22.37 28.78 -15.41
C GLU A 17 -21.73 30.00 -14.75
N VAL A 18 -21.59 29.96 -13.43
CA VAL A 18 -20.91 31.01 -12.68
C VAL A 18 -19.45 30.95 -13.10
N SER A 19 -18.99 31.95 -13.84
CA SER A 19 -17.57 32.03 -14.23
C SER A 19 -16.69 31.90 -12.99
N ILE A 20 -15.67 31.07 -13.05
CA ILE A 20 -14.68 30.93 -11.96
C ILE A 20 -13.87 32.21 -11.73
N ILE A 21 -13.87 33.15 -12.68
CA ILE A 21 -13.23 34.45 -12.53
C ILE A 21 -14.26 35.48 -12.06
N PRO A 22 -13.92 36.32 -11.06
CA PRO A 22 -14.73 37.47 -10.69
C PRO A 22 -14.99 38.40 -11.89
N SER A 23 -16.03 39.23 -11.81
CA SER A 23 -16.34 40.14 -12.90
C SER A 23 -15.15 41.04 -13.25
N SER A 24 -14.92 41.28 -14.54
CA SER A 24 -13.79 42.10 -15.01
C SER A 24 -13.75 43.50 -14.40
N ASN A 25 -14.94 44.07 -14.10
CA ASN A 25 -15.01 45.37 -13.42
C ASN A 25 -14.49 45.30 -11.99
N LEU A 26 -14.76 44.21 -11.27
CA LEU A 26 -14.26 43.98 -9.91
C LEU A 26 -12.74 43.83 -9.94
N VAL A 27 -12.22 42.93 -10.81
CA VAL A 27 -10.77 42.71 -10.97
C VAL A 27 -10.05 44.02 -11.29
N LEU A 28 -10.54 44.82 -12.26
CA LEU A 28 -9.92 46.10 -12.62
C LEU A 28 -10.00 47.13 -11.48
N ALA A 29 -11.09 47.14 -10.70
CA ALA A 29 -11.22 47.98 -9.53
C ALA A 29 -10.23 47.62 -8.43
N GLU A 30 -10.05 46.36 -8.12
CA GLU A 30 -9.05 45.87 -7.13
C GLU A 30 -7.63 46.17 -7.56
N LEU A 31 -7.34 46.15 -8.85
CA LEU A 31 -6.06 46.58 -9.38
C LEU A 31 -5.90 48.12 -9.43
N GLY A 32 -6.97 48.89 -9.17
CA GLY A 32 -6.95 50.34 -9.31
C GLY A 32 -6.75 50.81 -10.75
N ILE A 33 -7.15 50.02 -11.74
CA ILE A 33 -7.01 50.34 -13.18
C ILE A 33 -8.34 50.84 -13.75
N ASN A 34 -8.35 52.11 -14.08
CA ASN A 34 -9.49 52.71 -14.79
C ASN A 34 -9.24 52.71 -16.30
N PRO A 35 -10.01 52.01 -17.13
CA PRO A 35 -9.82 51.93 -18.57
C PRO A 35 -9.83 53.32 -19.27
N THR A 36 -10.54 54.30 -18.71
CA THR A 36 -10.61 55.66 -19.28
C THR A 36 -9.30 56.42 -19.15
N ASP A 37 -8.52 56.14 -18.15
CA ASP A 37 -7.29 56.89 -17.79
C ASP A 37 -6.06 56.37 -18.54
N ILE A 38 -6.16 55.23 -19.21
CA ILE A 38 -5.05 54.61 -19.94
C ILE A 38 -4.46 55.54 -21.02
N LYS A 39 -5.31 56.38 -21.64
CA LYS A 39 -4.87 57.34 -22.66
C LYS A 39 -3.84 58.32 -22.12
N SER A 40 -3.82 58.63 -20.83
CA SER A 40 -2.93 59.56 -20.15
C SER A 40 -1.57 58.96 -19.79
N ILE A 41 -1.44 57.63 -19.79
CA ILE A 41 -0.23 56.93 -19.36
C ILE A 41 0.95 57.21 -20.31
N LYS A 42 2.05 57.62 -19.76
CA LYS A 42 3.35 57.81 -20.45
C LYS A 42 4.43 56.97 -19.81
N PRO A 43 5.40 56.47 -20.56
CA PRO A 43 5.61 56.58 -22.01
C PRO A 43 4.65 55.65 -22.82
N ARG A 44 4.71 55.76 -24.15
CA ARG A 44 3.79 55.01 -25.06
C ARG A 44 3.85 53.51 -24.87
N TRP A 45 5.04 52.95 -24.62
CA TRP A 45 5.19 51.49 -24.41
C TRP A 45 4.45 51.04 -23.15
N LYS A 46 4.54 51.76 -22.06
CA LYS A 46 3.85 51.47 -20.80
C LYS A 46 2.32 51.51 -21.00
N ARG A 47 1.83 52.51 -21.75
CA ARG A 47 0.41 52.57 -22.12
C ARG A 47 -0.03 51.37 -22.95
N THR A 48 0.83 50.83 -23.82
CA THR A 48 0.52 49.60 -24.59
C THR A 48 0.32 48.42 -23.69
N GLN A 49 1.17 48.24 -22.67
CA GLN A 49 1.03 47.17 -21.72
C GLN A 49 -0.28 47.28 -20.89
N TYR A 50 -0.64 48.46 -20.41
CA TYR A 50 -1.93 48.66 -19.72
C TYR A 50 -3.14 48.41 -20.60
N ARG A 51 -3.06 48.71 -21.90
CA ARG A 51 -4.11 48.32 -22.85
C ARG A 51 -4.23 46.80 -22.98
N ALA A 52 -3.12 46.09 -22.99
CA ALA A 52 -3.10 44.62 -23.02
C ALA A 52 -3.70 44.06 -21.74
N ILE A 53 -3.35 44.59 -20.56
CA ILE A 53 -3.92 44.16 -19.27
C ILE A 53 -5.45 44.28 -19.32
N VAL A 54 -5.97 45.46 -19.67
CA VAL A 54 -7.43 45.64 -19.73
C VAL A 54 -8.08 44.73 -20.79
N ASN A 55 -7.40 44.51 -21.92
CA ASN A 55 -7.93 43.62 -22.96
C ASN A 55 -7.99 42.16 -22.48
N TRP A 56 -6.97 41.69 -21.80
CA TRP A 56 -6.94 40.35 -21.24
C TRP A 56 -7.99 40.13 -20.14
N ILE A 57 -8.19 41.11 -19.26
CA ILE A 57 -9.15 41.01 -18.16
C ILE A 57 -10.59 41.20 -18.67
N ALA A 58 -10.84 42.15 -19.58
CA ALA A 58 -12.19 42.52 -19.97
C ALA A 58 -12.73 41.81 -21.23
N ASN A 59 -11.85 41.42 -22.15
CA ASN A 59 -12.27 40.93 -23.47
C ASN A 59 -11.86 39.50 -23.74
N TYR A 60 -10.98 38.90 -22.96
CA TYR A 60 -10.65 37.48 -23.11
C TYR A 60 -11.86 36.64 -22.71
N LYS A 61 -12.23 35.72 -23.59
CA LYS A 61 -13.31 34.73 -23.37
C LYS A 61 -12.78 33.36 -23.71
N PRO A 62 -12.68 32.45 -22.74
CA PRO A 62 -12.33 31.06 -23.00
C PRO A 62 -13.43 30.37 -23.83
N HIS A 63 -13.12 29.22 -24.41
CA HIS A 63 -14.13 28.37 -25.06
C HIS A 63 -15.04 27.73 -24.01
N LEU A 64 -16.24 27.26 -24.43
CA LEU A 64 -17.20 26.62 -23.51
C LEU A 64 -16.64 25.36 -22.80
N ASP A 65 -15.71 24.65 -23.43
CA ASP A 65 -15.06 23.46 -22.90
C ASP A 65 -13.60 23.77 -22.47
N ALA A 66 -13.32 25.00 -22.02
CA ALA A 66 -11.98 25.41 -21.64
C ALA A 66 -11.52 24.69 -20.38
N SER A 67 -10.23 24.35 -20.34
CA SER A 67 -9.60 23.87 -19.12
C SER A 67 -9.48 25.00 -18.09
N ASN A 68 -9.36 24.66 -16.81
CA ASN A 68 -9.22 25.64 -15.72
C ASN A 68 -8.10 26.67 -15.98
N ILE A 69 -6.98 26.23 -16.56
CA ILE A 69 -5.86 27.15 -16.90
C ILE A 69 -6.24 28.11 -18.04
N GLU A 70 -7.02 27.66 -19.02
CA GLU A 70 -7.49 28.50 -20.09
C GLU A 70 -8.52 29.51 -19.57
N GLU A 71 -9.36 29.14 -18.63
CA GLU A 71 -10.29 30.07 -18.01
C GLU A 71 -9.56 31.23 -17.33
N VAL A 72 -8.53 30.94 -16.50
CA VAL A 72 -7.78 31.98 -15.79
C VAL A 72 -6.64 32.62 -16.61
N LYS A 73 -6.46 32.22 -17.88
CA LYS A 73 -5.38 32.71 -18.75
C LYS A 73 -5.37 34.24 -18.86
N GLY A 74 -6.56 34.86 -18.91
CA GLY A 74 -6.64 36.33 -18.94
C GLY A 74 -5.97 37.02 -17.76
N LEU A 75 -6.08 36.43 -16.56
CA LEU A 75 -5.43 36.93 -15.35
C LEU A 75 -3.91 36.69 -15.40
N ILE A 76 -3.47 35.52 -15.84
CA ILE A 76 -2.04 35.18 -15.96
C ILE A 76 -1.32 36.10 -16.95
N GLU A 77 -1.91 36.34 -18.13
CA GLU A 77 -1.33 37.24 -19.12
C GLU A 77 -1.32 38.70 -18.61
N ALA A 78 -2.38 39.14 -17.93
CA ALA A 78 -2.41 40.45 -17.29
C ALA A 78 -1.29 40.61 -16.23
N PHE A 79 -1.03 39.54 -15.45
CA PHE A 79 0.10 39.51 -14.49
C PHE A 79 1.42 39.71 -15.21
N HIS A 80 1.71 39.01 -16.29
CA HIS A 80 2.94 39.17 -17.05
C HIS A 80 3.11 40.61 -17.56
N HIS A 81 2.04 41.20 -18.08
CA HIS A 81 2.08 42.63 -18.53
C HIS A 81 2.30 43.60 -17.38
N LEU A 82 1.80 43.32 -16.16
CA LEU A 82 2.09 44.13 -14.97
C LEU A 82 3.56 44.03 -14.56
N CYS A 83 4.13 42.83 -14.64
CA CYS A 83 5.57 42.63 -14.40
C CYS A 83 6.43 43.39 -15.40
N GLU A 84 6.06 43.44 -16.69
CA GLU A 84 6.77 44.18 -17.73
C GLU A 84 6.79 45.70 -17.46
N VAL A 85 5.76 46.26 -16.82
CA VAL A 85 5.74 47.66 -16.44
C VAL A 85 6.29 47.91 -15.04
N GLU A 86 6.88 46.87 -14.40
CA GLU A 86 7.42 46.88 -13.05
C GLU A 86 6.41 47.31 -11.97
N ASN A 87 5.13 47.03 -12.22
CA ASN A 87 4.09 47.32 -11.24
C ASN A 87 3.83 46.11 -10.37
N TRP A 88 4.79 45.80 -9.53
CA TRP A 88 4.81 44.61 -8.67
C TRP A 88 3.64 44.57 -7.69
N GLY A 89 3.21 45.73 -7.19
CA GLY A 89 2.06 45.83 -6.27
C GLY A 89 0.75 45.41 -6.93
N GLN A 90 0.47 45.82 -8.17
CA GLN A 90 -0.71 45.39 -8.90
C GLN A 90 -0.60 43.91 -9.37
N ALA A 91 0.63 43.49 -9.74
CA ALA A 91 0.88 42.07 -10.07
C ALA A 91 0.59 41.15 -8.88
N LYS A 92 1.05 41.55 -7.69
CA LYS A 92 0.71 40.91 -6.42
C LYS A 92 -0.80 40.81 -6.20
N ASN A 93 -1.49 41.97 -6.27
CA ASN A 93 -2.93 42.01 -6.02
C ASN A 93 -3.71 41.08 -6.99
N LEU A 94 -3.21 40.92 -8.23
CA LEU A 94 -3.82 40.01 -9.19
C LEU A 94 -3.68 38.54 -8.79
N LEU A 95 -2.55 38.15 -8.20
CA LEU A 95 -2.35 36.79 -7.69
C LEU A 95 -3.18 36.49 -6.43
N SER A 96 -3.51 37.53 -5.67
CA SER A 96 -4.36 37.44 -4.46
C SER A 96 -5.84 37.64 -4.76
N ILE A 97 -6.28 37.52 -6.02
CA ILE A 97 -7.71 37.55 -6.34
C ILE A 97 -8.34 36.20 -5.98
N ASP A 98 -9.39 36.22 -5.16
CA ASP A 98 -10.20 35.05 -4.88
C ASP A 98 -10.97 34.62 -6.12
N LEU A 99 -10.90 33.34 -6.46
CA LEU A 99 -11.65 32.75 -7.55
C LEU A 99 -12.99 32.21 -7.07
N ASN A 100 -14.03 32.30 -7.90
CA ASN A 100 -15.36 31.76 -7.62
C ASN A 100 -15.37 30.23 -7.79
N THR A 101 -14.47 29.54 -7.10
CA THR A 101 -14.40 28.08 -7.06
C THR A 101 -15.03 27.56 -5.77
N PRO A 102 -15.34 26.26 -5.67
CA PRO A 102 -15.84 25.69 -4.41
C PRO A 102 -14.90 25.91 -3.19
N THR A 103 -13.60 26.04 -3.44
CA THR A 103 -12.59 26.30 -2.41
C THR A 103 -12.41 27.77 -2.09
N ASN A 104 -12.85 28.67 -2.98
CA ASN A 104 -12.73 30.13 -2.87
C ASN A 104 -11.30 30.61 -2.54
N GLU A 105 -10.33 30.01 -3.21
CA GLU A 105 -8.90 30.30 -3.00
C GLU A 105 -8.40 31.41 -3.92
N GLU A 106 -7.37 32.11 -3.48
CA GLU A 106 -6.62 33.07 -4.29
C GLU A 106 -6.05 32.39 -5.57
N LEU A 107 -5.91 33.15 -6.66
CA LEU A 107 -5.43 32.63 -7.96
C LEU A 107 -4.18 31.75 -7.84
N HIS A 108 -3.15 32.22 -7.11
CA HIS A 108 -1.90 31.49 -6.98
C HIS A 108 -2.05 30.17 -6.18
N ALA A 109 -2.92 30.16 -5.16
CA ALA A 109 -3.21 28.97 -4.36
C ALA A 109 -4.06 27.98 -5.17
N GLN A 110 -5.06 28.46 -5.87
CA GLN A 110 -5.93 27.65 -6.73
C GLN A 110 -5.17 26.97 -7.88
N LEU A 111 -4.21 27.67 -8.51
CA LEU A 111 -3.33 27.08 -9.52
C LEU A 111 -2.50 25.92 -8.97
N ARG A 112 -2.04 25.99 -7.70
CA ARG A 112 -1.37 24.86 -7.03
C ARG A 112 -2.31 23.69 -6.83
N LEU A 113 -3.52 23.95 -6.34
CA LEU A 113 -4.56 22.90 -6.16
C LEU A 113 -4.88 22.19 -7.47
N TRP A 114 -4.89 22.92 -8.60
CA TRP A 114 -5.06 22.34 -9.92
C TRP A 114 -3.79 21.73 -10.54
N SER A 115 -2.68 21.68 -9.77
CA SER A 115 -1.40 21.09 -10.20
C SER A 115 -0.71 21.78 -11.38
N TYR A 116 -0.99 23.07 -11.62
CA TYR A 116 -0.30 23.87 -12.65
C TYR A 116 1.06 24.38 -12.14
N TYR A 117 1.91 23.46 -11.71
CA TYR A 117 3.17 23.73 -11.00
C TYR A 117 4.16 24.58 -11.77
N SER A 118 4.27 24.39 -13.10
CA SER A 118 5.16 25.18 -13.95
C SER A 118 4.75 26.64 -13.98
N GLN A 119 3.47 26.92 -14.14
CA GLN A 119 2.91 28.27 -14.16
C GLN A 119 3.11 28.97 -12.82
N VAL A 120 2.77 28.29 -11.75
CA VAL A 120 2.96 28.83 -10.38
C VAL A 120 4.41 29.16 -10.09
N SER A 121 5.35 28.30 -10.49
CA SER A 121 6.78 28.56 -10.35
C SER A 121 7.21 29.83 -11.10
N ASP A 122 6.76 30.04 -12.32
CA ASP A 122 7.09 31.25 -13.07
C ASP A 122 6.54 32.52 -12.40
N LEU A 123 5.27 32.45 -11.92
CA LEU A 123 4.65 33.59 -11.22
C LEU A 123 5.41 33.99 -9.97
N TYR A 124 5.78 33.02 -9.11
CA TYR A 124 6.54 33.31 -7.89
C TYR A 124 7.97 33.79 -8.17
N ASN A 125 8.68 33.16 -9.12
CA ASN A 125 10.03 33.57 -9.48
C ASN A 125 10.09 35.02 -10.02
N ARG A 126 9.02 35.49 -10.69
CA ARG A 126 8.94 36.89 -11.16
C ARG A 126 8.74 37.88 -10.04
N LEU A 127 8.03 37.52 -8.97
CA LEU A 127 7.81 38.40 -7.81
C LEU A 127 8.92 38.38 -6.78
N LEU A 128 9.70 37.30 -6.72
CA LEU A 128 10.73 37.11 -5.72
C LEU A 128 11.75 38.25 -5.71
N GLY A 129 11.97 38.88 -4.56
CA GLY A 129 12.87 40.05 -4.38
C GLY A 129 12.34 41.36 -5.01
N LYS A 130 11.05 41.40 -5.36
CA LYS A 130 10.44 42.62 -5.97
C LYS A 130 9.46 43.33 -5.04
N LEU A 131 9.08 42.68 -3.95
CA LEU A 131 8.16 43.19 -2.94
C LEU A 131 8.83 43.23 -1.56
N ASP A 132 8.07 43.11 -0.52
CA ASP A 132 8.56 43.02 0.86
C ASP A 132 8.91 41.57 1.25
N SER A 133 9.61 41.42 2.37
CA SER A 133 10.03 40.11 2.91
C SER A 133 8.87 39.15 3.21
N ARG A 134 7.68 39.68 3.48
CA ARG A 134 6.50 38.85 3.71
C ARG A 134 6.05 38.17 2.43
N TRP A 135 6.06 38.86 1.29
CA TRP A 135 5.77 38.26 -0.01
C TRP A 135 6.87 37.34 -0.51
N ASP A 136 8.13 37.67 -0.20
CA ASP A 136 9.22 36.74 -0.49
C ASP A 136 9.05 35.42 0.28
N ALA A 137 8.58 35.47 1.54
CA ALA A 137 8.25 34.27 2.32
C ALA A 137 7.13 33.44 1.67
N ILE A 138 6.04 34.07 1.20
CA ILE A 138 4.95 33.40 0.46
C ILE A 138 5.48 32.76 -0.83
N CYS A 139 6.33 33.46 -1.58
CA CYS A 139 6.92 32.95 -2.81
C CYS A 139 7.82 31.73 -2.52
N TRP A 140 8.68 31.79 -1.51
CA TRP A 140 9.54 30.68 -1.13
C TRP A 140 8.75 29.48 -0.65
N ASN A 141 7.72 29.69 0.18
CA ASN A 141 6.81 28.63 0.62
C ASN A 141 6.14 27.96 -0.59
N GLY A 142 5.56 28.75 -1.48
CA GLY A 142 4.90 28.25 -2.68
C GLY A 142 5.84 27.49 -3.61
N LEU A 143 7.06 27.99 -3.85
CA LEU A 143 8.10 27.29 -4.62
C LEU A 143 8.51 25.97 -3.96
N GLY A 144 8.66 25.95 -2.63
CA GLY A 144 8.99 24.74 -1.89
C GLY A 144 7.91 23.68 -2.01
N ILE A 145 6.63 24.04 -1.87
CA ILE A 145 5.51 23.12 -2.06
C ILE A 145 5.51 22.54 -3.49
N VAL A 146 5.68 23.39 -4.50
CA VAL A 146 5.70 22.96 -5.91
C VAL A 146 6.86 22.03 -6.20
N THR A 147 8.06 22.33 -5.70
CA THR A 147 9.25 21.49 -5.93
C THR A 147 9.13 20.14 -5.22
N ASN A 148 8.54 20.11 -4.03
CA ASN A 148 8.23 18.85 -3.34
C ASN A 148 7.22 18.01 -4.13
N SER A 149 6.14 18.64 -4.63
CA SER A 149 5.11 17.95 -5.44
C SER A 149 5.64 17.40 -6.76
N THR A 150 6.72 17.97 -7.30
CA THR A 150 7.39 17.51 -8.52
C THR A 150 8.57 16.57 -8.25
N GLY A 151 8.76 16.12 -7.01
CA GLY A 151 9.81 15.18 -6.61
C GLY A 151 11.21 15.78 -6.46
N ASN A 152 11.37 17.09 -6.61
CA ASN A 152 12.66 17.76 -6.41
C ASN A 152 12.84 18.20 -4.94
N TYR A 153 12.95 17.21 -4.05
CA TYR A 153 12.97 17.43 -2.60
C TYR A 153 14.16 18.28 -2.12
N HIS A 154 15.34 18.14 -2.72
CA HIS A 154 16.50 18.96 -2.38
C HIS A 154 16.21 20.46 -2.61
N ARG A 155 15.62 20.80 -3.76
CA ARG A 155 15.24 22.18 -4.03
C ARG A 155 14.09 22.64 -3.13
N GLY A 156 13.18 21.73 -2.77
CA GLY A 156 12.12 22.00 -1.81
C GLY A 156 12.67 22.38 -0.43
N ILE A 157 13.67 21.65 0.06
CA ILE A 157 14.38 21.97 1.31
C ILE A 157 14.99 23.36 1.24
N GLU A 158 15.76 23.68 0.20
CA GLU A 158 16.34 25.02 0.04
C GLU A 158 15.28 26.13 0.09
N CYS A 159 14.16 25.95 -0.60
CA CYS A 159 13.07 26.94 -0.59
C CYS A 159 12.46 27.10 0.80
N HIS A 160 12.19 26.01 1.51
CA HIS A 160 11.61 26.07 2.86
C HIS A 160 12.60 26.58 3.90
N GLU A 161 13.90 26.39 3.73
CA GLU A 161 14.94 27.03 4.56
C GLU A 161 14.93 28.57 4.39
N GLN A 162 14.80 29.08 3.15
CA GLN A 162 14.65 30.49 2.89
C GLN A 162 13.35 31.05 3.48
N HIS A 163 12.24 30.29 3.39
CA HIS A 163 11.00 30.66 4.05
C HIS A 163 11.17 30.73 5.58
N LEU A 164 11.82 29.74 6.19
CA LEU A 164 12.08 29.69 7.63
C LEU A 164 12.94 30.88 8.10
N GLU A 165 14.01 31.24 7.36
CA GLU A 165 14.86 32.39 7.67
C GLU A 165 14.08 33.71 7.65
N LEU A 166 13.21 33.89 6.65
CA LEU A 166 12.36 35.07 6.56
C LEU A 166 11.31 35.11 7.67
N ALA A 167 10.62 34.00 7.96
CA ALA A 167 9.64 33.92 9.04
C ALA A 167 10.27 34.31 10.40
N ARG A 168 11.46 33.78 10.69
CA ARG A 168 12.24 34.13 11.89
C ARG A 168 12.63 35.61 11.91
N SER A 169 13.08 36.18 10.80
CA SER A 169 13.46 37.57 10.71
C SER A 169 12.29 38.55 10.90
N LEU A 170 11.08 38.10 10.52
CA LEU A 170 9.82 38.83 10.67
C LEU A 170 9.19 38.65 12.05
N GLY A 171 9.67 37.69 12.84
CA GLY A 171 9.06 37.30 14.13
C GLY A 171 7.67 36.67 13.98
N ASP A 172 7.40 36.05 12.83
CA ASP A 172 6.12 35.42 12.53
C ASP A 172 6.17 33.94 12.93
N SER A 173 5.73 33.65 14.15
CA SER A 173 5.78 32.30 14.71
C SER A 173 4.87 31.32 13.95
N GLN A 174 3.78 31.77 13.35
CA GLN A 174 2.90 30.91 12.57
C GLN A 174 3.60 30.47 11.27
N GLU A 175 4.18 31.42 10.53
CA GLU A 175 4.93 31.10 9.32
C GLU A 175 6.21 30.30 9.63
N GLU A 176 6.86 30.53 10.79
CA GLU A 176 7.98 29.70 11.26
C GLU A 176 7.56 28.24 11.45
N ALA A 177 6.43 28.01 12.11
CA ALA A 177 5.90 26.66 12.33
C ALA A 177 5.52 25.97 11.01
N ILE A 178 4.90 26.71 10.06
CA ILE A 178 4.56 26.19 8.72
C ILE A 178 5.84 25.82 7.95
N ALA A 179 6.86 26.66 7.97
CA ALA A 179 8.14 26.41 7.29
C ALA A 179 8.82 25.14 7.84
N LEU A 180 8.86 24.97 9.16
CA LEU A 180 9.38 23.78 9.82
C LEU A 180 8.57 22.53 9.46
N GLY A 181 7.24 22.61 9.44
CA GLY A 181 6.36 21.50 9.03
C GLY A 181 6.60 21.08 7.57
N ASN A 182 6.81 22.04 6.67
CA ASN A 182 7.08 21.77 5.26
C ASN A 182 8.50 21.23 5.02
N LEU A 183 9.50 21.68 5.79
CA LEU A 183 10.83 21.07 5.82
C LEU A 183 10.74 19.61 6.25
N ALA A 184 9.97 19.32 7.29
CA ALA A 184 9.77 17.96 7.75
C ALA A 184 9.15 17.07 6.66
N ILE A 185 8.15 17.56 5.92
CA ILE A 185 7.56 16.85 4.78
C ILE A 185 8.63 16.56 3.71
N ALA A 186 9.46 17.56 3.36
CA ALA A 186 10.50 17.40 2.36
C ALA A 186 11.56 16.37 2.76
N TYR A 187 12.04 16.41 4.01
CA TYR A 187 13.00 15.44 4.55
C TYR A 187 12.40 14.03 4.63
N ASN A 188 11.14 13.92 5.05
CA ASN A 188 10.44 12.62 5.08
C ASN A 188 10.34 12.01 3.66
N SER A 189 10.01 12.83 2.67
CA SER A 189 9.93 12.39 1.26
C SER A 189 11.30 12.03 0.69
N LEU A 190 12.37 12.62 1.20
CA LEU A 190 13.76 12.29 0.85
C LEU A 190 14.23 10.99 1.53
N GLY A 191 13.48 10.48 2.52
CA GLY A 191 13.85 9.32 3.34
C GLY A 191 14.67 9.67 4.59
N ASP A 192 14.95 10.92 4.85
CA ASP A 192 15.63 11.36 6.07
C ASP A 192 14.62 11.60 7.20
N VAL A 193 14.16 10.48 7.72
CA VAL A 193 13.10 10.44 8.75
C VAL A 193 13.55 11.08 10.07
N THR A 194 14.84 11.07 10.35
CA THR A 194 15.40 11.65 11.59
C THR A 194 15.21 13.15 11.62
N HIS A 195 15.63 13.85 10.59
CA HIS A 195 15.42 15.28 10.46
C HIS A 195 13.93 15.65 10.35
N ALA A 196 13.14 14.83 9.64
CA ALA A 196 11.71 15.04 9.54
C ALA A 196 11.03 15.08 10.93
N ILE A 197 11.30 14.10 11.79
CA ILE A 197 10.76 14.06 13.15
C ILE A 197 11.22 15.26 13.98
N GLU A 198 12.47 15.67 13.85
CA GLU A 198 13.01 16.83 14.57
C GLU A 198 12.27 18.12 14.18
N PHE A 199 12.12 18.39 12.88
CA PHE A 199 11.40 19.56 12.39
C PHE A 199 9.92 19.55 12.74
N TYR A 200 9.23 18.40 12.65
CA TYR A 200 7.86 18.30 13.12
C TYR A 200 7.71 18.63 14.60
N LYS A 201 8.62 18.18 15.45
CA LYS A 201 8.59 18.49 16.89
C LYS A 201 8.83 19.98 17.17
N GLN A 202 9.73 20.62 16.42
CA GLN A 202 9.94 22.06 16.53
C GLN A 202 8.68 22.83 16.12
N SER A 203 8.08 22.47 14.98
CA SER A 203 6.81 23.04 14.51
C SER A 203 5.71 22.87 15.56
N LEU A 204 5.55 21.65 16.09
CA LEU A 204 4.55 21.32 17.09
C LEU A 204 4.68 22.19 18.36
N ALA A 205 5.90 22.38 18.84
CA ALA A 205 6.15 23.20 20.04
C ALA A 205 5.71 24.66 19.84
N ILE A 206 5.98 25.23 18.68
CA ILE A 206 5.56 26.60 18.35
C ILE A 206 4.03 26.68 18.22
N LEU A 207 3.40 25.72 17.53
CA LEU A 207 1.95 25.69 17.34
C LEU A 207 1.19 25.57 18.65
N GLN A 208 1.74 24.80 19.60
CA GLN A 208 1.17 24.69 20.97
C GLN A 208 1.32 26.02 21.72
N GLU A 209 2.42 26.74 21.57
CA GLU A 209 2.65 28.04 22.20
C GLU A 209 1.69 29.12 21.67
N ILE A 210 1.49 29.17 20.35
CA ILE A 210 0.58 30.14 19.72
C ILE A 210 -0.90 29.72 19.75
N GLY A 211 -1.19 28.47 20.11
CA GLY A 211 -2.55 27.91 20.20
C GLY A 211 -3.22 27.63 18.85
N ASP A 212 -2.45 27.42 17.77
CA ASP A 212 -3.00 27.05 16.47
C ASP A 212 -3.35 25.55 16.44
N ARG A 213 -4.56 25.23 16.91
CA ARG A 213 -5.05 23.85 17.05
C ARG A 213 -5.21 23.14 15.70
N GLN A 214 -5.53 23.88 14.63
CA GLN A 214 -5.70 23.29 13.32
C GLN A 214 -4.37 22.75 12.76
N GLU A 215 -3.34 23.59 12.76
CA GLU A 215 -2.01 23.20 12.28
C GLU A 215 -1.34 22.19 13.22
N GLU A 216 -1.57 22.32 14.55
CA GLU A 216 -1.12 21.32 15.53
C GLU A 216 -1.66 19.92 15.19
N GLY A 217 -2.96 19.79 14.90
CA GLY A 217 -3.57 18.53 14.48
C GLY A 217 -2.92 17.98 13.20
N ARG A 218 -2.66 18.82 12.21
CA ARG A 218 -2.00 18.43 10.94
C ARG A 218 -0.59 17.91 11.17
N VAL A 219 0.21 18.56 11.98
CA VAL A 219 1.60 18.14 12.30
C VAL A 219 1.59 16.83 13.08
N LEU A 220 0.67 16.64 14.03
CA LEU A 220 0.52 15.39 14.78
C LEU A 220 0.14 14.23 13.85
N GLY A 221 -0.76 14.45 12.88
CA GLY A 221 -1.11 13.47 11.86
C GLY A 221 0.10 13.05 11.02
N ASN A 222 0.91 14.02 10.58
CA ASN A 222 2.13 13.76 9.82
C ASN A 222 3.18 13.01 10.66
N LEU A 223 3.36 13.35 11.92
CA LEU A 223 4.20 12.58 12.86
C LEU A 223 3.72 11.14 13.01
N GLY A 224 2.41 10.93 13.16
CA GLY A 224 1.82 9.61 13.22
C GLY A 224 2.14 8.79 11.97
N ASN A 225 1.94 9.37 10.77
CA ASN A 225 2.28 8.73 9.50
C ASN A 225 3.78 8.41 9.38
N THR A 226 4.63 9.33 9.84
CA THR A 226 6.09 9.13 9.84
C THR A 226 6.49 7.96 10.75
N TYR A 227 5.87 7.81 11.92
CA TYR A 227 6.13 6.67 12.80
C TYR A 227 5.51 5.37 12.26
N ASN A 228 4.39 5.43 11.53
CA ASN A 228 3.85 4.28 10.80
C ASN A 228 4.85 3.77 9.74
N SER A 229 5.44 4.65 8.96
CA SER A 229 6.43 4.26 7.95
C SER A 229 7.74 3.70 8.55
N LEU A 230 8.07 4.07 9.80
CA LEU A 230 9.18 3.50 10.57
C LEU A 230 8.85 2.14 11.22
N GLY A 231 7.60 1.66 11.13
CA GLY A 231 7.14 0.48 11.85
C GLY A 231 6.97 0.68 13.36
N ASN A 232 7.08 1.93 13.86
CA ASN A 232 6.86 2.23 15.28
C ASN A 232 5.37 2.55 15.54
N PHE A 233 4.54 1.52 15.41
CA PHE A 233 3.09 1.66 15.46
C PHE A 233 2.58 2.15 16.83
N SER A 234 3.27 1.84 17.92
CA SER A 234 2.89 2.34 19.26
C SER A 234 2.95 3.87 19.31
N ARG A 235 4.03 4.48 18.81
CA ARG A 235 4.12 5.94 18.74
C ARG A 235 3.19 6.55 17.71
N ALA A 236 2.97 5.87 16.59
CA ALA A 236 1.99 6.30 15.59
C ALA A 236 0.59 6.42 16.21
N ILE A 237 0.18 5.43 17.00
CA ILE A 237 -1.11 5.45 17.72
C ILE A 237 -1.17 6.65 18.66
N GLU A 238 -0.13 6.92 19.45
CA GLU A 238 -0.11 8.08 20.35
C GLU A 238 -0.35 9.41 19.61
N TYR A 239 0.35 9.63 18.49
CA TYR A 239 0.21 10.85 17.71
C TYR A 239 -1.14 10.96 16.99
N HIS A 240 -1.63 9.87 16.40
CA HIS A 240 -2.94 9.87 15.76
C HIS A 240 -4.08 10.04 16.77
N GLN A 241 -3.96 9.53 18.00
CA GLN A 241 -4.94 9.80 19.06
C GLN A 241 -4.97 11.27 19.45
N GLN A 242 -3.81 11.94 19.55
CA GLN A 242 -3.74 13.37 19.79
C GLN A 242 -4.36 14.16 18.63
N HIS A 243 -4.06 13.81 17.39
CA HIS A 243 -4.70 14.40 16.21
C HIS A 243 -6.22 14.23 16.26
N LEU A 244 -6.71 13.02 16.55
CA LEU A 244 -8.13 12.72 16.67
C LEU A 244 -8.81 13.59 17.74
N ALA A 245 -8.16 13.74 18.91
CA ALA A 245 -8.68 14.56 20.01
C ALA A 245 -8.82 16.03 19.59
N ILE A 246 -7.80 16.59 18.93
CA ILE A 246 -7.84 17.97 18.43
C ILE A 246 -8.89 18.13 17.33
N ALA A 247 -8.95 17.22 16.37
CA ALA A 247 -9.92 17.28 15.27
C ALA A 247 -11.37 17.31 15.81
N ARG A 248 -11.64 16.51 16.85
CA ARG A 248 -12.94 16.53 17.56
C ARG A 248 -13.18 17.83 18.33
N GLU A 249 -12.17 18.35 19.00
CA GLU A 249 -12.25 19.61 19.75
C GLU A 249 -12.64 20.78 18.84
N ILE A 250 -12.02 20.88 17.66
CA ILE A 250 -12.27 22.00 16.71
C ILE A 250 -13.39 21.71 15.70
N GLY A 251 -14.02 20.52 15.76
CA GLY A 251 -15.08 20.12 14.84
C GLY A 251 -14.61 19.83 13.40
N ASN A 252 -13.32 19.53 13.19
CA ASN A 252 -12.76 19.20 11.88
C ASN A 252 -13.07 17.74 11.53
N ARG A 253 -14.21 17.49 10.90
CA ARG A 253 -14.65 16.14 10.52
C ARG A 253 -13.69 15.44 9.55
N GLN A 254 -13.11 16.19 8.60
CA GLN A 254 -12.11 15.64 7.68
C GLN A 254 -10.84 15.20 8.43
N GLY A 255 -10.33 16.05 9.33
CA GLY A 255 -9.19 15.70 10.20
C GLY A 255 -9.48 14.49 11.09
N GLU A 256 -10.70 14.36 11.59
CA GLU A 256 -11.14 13.19 12.35
C GLU A 256 -11.06 11.90 11.52
N GLY A 257 -11.53 11.93 10.25
CA GLY A 257 -11.45 10.82 9.32
C GLY A 257 -9.99 10.40 9.03
N ILE A 258 -9.12 11.38 8.79
CA ILE A 258 -7.67 11.14 8.53
C ILE A 258 -7.01 10.50 9.76
N ALA A 259 -7.26 10.99 10.96
CA ALA A 259 -6.70 10.44 12.19
C ALA A 259 -7.16 8.99 12.44
N LEU A 260 -8.45 8.71 12.21
CA LEU A 260 -9.01 7.36 12.31
C LEU A 260 -8.42 6.40 11.26
N SER A 261 -8.16 6.88 10.04
CA SER A 261 -7.48 6.08 9.01
C SER A 261 -6.07 5.68 9.46
N GLY A 262 -5.29 6.64 10.00
CA GLY A 262 -3.94 6.37 10.52
C GLY A 262 -3.92 5.44 11.73
N LEU A 263 -4.88 5.59 12.65
CA LEU A 263 -5.07 4.66 13.78
C LEU A 263 -5.42 3.25 13.30
N GLY A 264 -6.35 3.15 12.37
CA GLY A 264 -6.76 1.86 11.81
C GLY A 264 -5.60 1.13 11.14
N PHE A 265 -4.78 1.85 10.39
CA PHE A 265 -3.56 1.29 9.79
C PHE A 265 -2.58 0.80 10.87
N ALA A 266 -2.28 1.60 11.89
CA ALA A 266 -1.36 1.20 12.95
C ALA A 266 -1.87 -0.02 13.75
N TYR A 267 -3.17 -0.10 14.02
CA TYR A 267 -3.77 -1.28 14.67
C TYR A 267 -3.75 -2.51 13.75
N TYR A 268 -3.96 -2.34 12.45
CA TYR A 268 -3.85 -3.42 11.48
C TYR A 268 -2.46 -4.03 11.45
N GLU A 269 -1.42 -3.21 11.39
CA GLU A 269 -0.01 -3.65 11.37
C GLU A 269 0.40 -4.35 12.69
N LEU A 270 -0.22 -3.99 13.81
CA LEU A 270 -0.04 -4.69 15.10
C LEU A 270 -0.88 -5.97 15.22
N GLY A 271 -1.64 -6.37 14.20
CA GLY A 271 -2.54 -7.52 14.25
C GLY A 271 -3.81 -7.30 15.06
N ASN A 272 -4.06 -6.09 15.55
CA ASN A 272 -5.26 -5.74 16.31
C ASN A 272 -6.45 -5.45 15.39
N TYR A 273 -6.84 -6.44 14.58
CA TYR A 273 -7.81 -6.29 13.49
C TYR A 273 -9.17 -5.76 13.94
N HIS A 274 -9.65 -6.09 15.15
CA HIS A 274 -10.92 -5.58 15.66
C HIS A 274 -10.88 -4.07 15.86
N LEU A 275 -9.79 -3.53 16.46
CA LEU A 275 -9.62 -2.09 16.62
C LEU A 275 -9.42 -1.38 15.27
N ALA A 276 -8.73 -2.02 14.33
CA ALA A 276 -8.60 -1.51 12.98
C ALA A 276 -9.95 -1.38 12.28
N ILE A 277 -10.82 -2.40 12.38
CA ILE A 277 -12.19 -2.36 11.85
C ILE A 277 -12.97 -1.21 12.46
N ASP A 278 -12.96 -1.06 13.78
CA ASP A 278 -13.69 0.02 14.47
C ASP A 278 -13.25 1.39 13.97
N CYS A 279 -11.94 1.62 13.81
CA CYS A 279 -11.42 2.87 13.28
C CYS A 279 -11.83 3.11 11.82
N HIS A 280 -11.70 2.11 10.96
CA HIS A 280 -12.05 2.24 9.55
C HIS A 280 -13.56 2.38 9.32
N GLN A 281 -14.42 1.77 10.16
CA GLN A 281 -15.87 1.97 10.11
C GLN A 281 -16.25 3.40 10.51
N GLN A 282 -15.61 3.97 11.55
CA GLN A 282 -15.82 5.37 11.93
C GLN A 282 -15.34 6.29 10.81
N HIS A 283 -14.19 6.04 10.19
CA HIS A 283 -13.71 6.79 9.03
C HIS A 283 -14.72 6.75 7.89
N LEU A 284 -15.25 5.56 7.55
CA LEU A 284 -16.28 5.39 6.53
C LEU A 284 -17.54 6.20 6.83
N ALA A 285 -17.99 6.17 8.08
CA ALA A 285 -19.18 6.92 8.50
C ALA A 285 -18.98 8.43 8.34
N ILE A 286 -17.81 8.95 8.69
CA ILE A 286 -17.47 10.36 8.54
C ILE A 286 -17.37 10.73 7.05
N ALA A 287 -16.69 9.93 6.24
CA ALA A 287 -16.56 10.17 4.81
C ALA A 287 -17.93 10.26 4.12
N LEU A 288 -18.86 9.38 4.49
CA LEU A 288 -20.24 9.42 4.01
C LEU A 288 -20.98 10.68 4.49
N GLU A 289 -20.79 11.09 5.74
CA GLU A 289 -21.42 12.30 6.34
C GLU A 289 -21.01 13.57 5.60
N ILE A 290 -19.71 13.72 5.30
CA ILE A 290 -19.17 14.93 4.65
C ILE A 290 -19.14 14.85 3.12
N GLY A 291 -19.56 13.72 2.53
CA GLY A 291 -19.54 13.50 1.08
C GLY A 291 -18.14 13.30 0.49
N ASP A 292 -17.15 12.91 1.30
CA ASP A 292 -15.78 12.62 0.85
C ASP A 292 -15.70 11.25 0.18
N ARG A 293 -15.90 11.23 -1.14
CA ARG A 293 -15.87 10.00 -1.94
C ARG A 293 -14.49 9.32 -1.95
N GLN A 294 -13.42 10.09 -1.84
CA GLN A 294 -12.06 9.53 -1.78
C GLN A 294 -11.80 8.89 -0.42
N GLY A 295 -12.18 9.55 0.66
CA GLY A 295 -12.15 8.98 2.01
C GLY A 295 -13.01 7.72 2.14
N GLU A 296 -14.19 7.70 1.51
CA GLU A 296 -15.06 6.51 1.44
C GLU A 296 -14.36 5.34 0.77
N ALA A 297 -13.75 5.56 -0.42
CA ALA A 297 -13.00 4.53 -1.14
C ALA A 297 -11.84 3.97 -0.30
N MET A 298 -11.08 4.85 0.35
CA MET A 298 -9.95 4.47 1.21
C MET A 298 -10.41 3.62 2.41
N ALA A 299 -11.47 4.04 3.11
CA ALA A 299 -12.01 3.31 4.24
C ALA A 299 -12.53 1.92 3.86
N LEU A 300 -13.20 1.80 2.70
CA LEU A 300 -13.68 0.53 2.16
C LEU A 300 -12.52 -0.40 1.78
N GLY A 301 -11.47 0.13 1.15
CA GLY A 301 -10.27 -0.62 0.83
C GLY A 301 -9.58 -1.19 2.07
N ASN A 302 -9.42 -0.37 3.10
CA ASN A 302 -8.82 -0.77 4.37
C ASN A 302 -9.67 -1.80 5.14
N LEU A 303 -11.00 -1.65 5.15
CA LEU A 303 -11.91 -2.66 5.69
C LEU A 303 -11.78 -3.99 4.96
N GLY A 304 -11.74 -3.95 3.62
CA GLY A 304 -11.54 -5.14 2.80
C GLY A 304 -10.24 -5.87 3.14
N ASN A 305 -9.13 -5.14 3.25
CA ASN A 305 -7.84 -5.70 3.65
C ASN A 305 -7.90 -6.31 5.07
N THR A 306 -8.52 -5.61 6.02
CA THR A 306 -8.61 -6.07 7.40
C THR A 306 -9.46 -7.33 7.55
N TYR A 307 -10.59 -7.42 6.83
CA TYR A 307 -11.41 -8.64 6.80
C TYR A 307 -10.72 -9.79 6.07
N ASN A 308 -9.91 -9.50 5.05
CA ASN A 308 -9.08 -10.51 4.39
C ASN A 308 -8.07 -11.12 5.38
N SER A 309 -7.37 -10.29 6.16
CA SER A 309 -6.42 -10.75 7.18
C SER A 309 -7.09 -11.53 8.33
N LEU A 310 -8.38 -11.26 8.61
CA LEU A 310 -9.19 -12.06 9.53
C LEU A 310 -9.71 -13.38 8.93
N GLY A 311 -9.44 -13.67 7.65
CA GLY A 311 -9.98 -14.82 6.94
C GLY A 311 -11.46 -14.70 6.58
N ASN A 312 -12.08 -13.52 6.77
CA ASN A 312 -13.48 -13.29 6.38
C ASN A 312 -13.55 -12.82 4.92
N TYR A 313 -13.27 -13.74 4.01
CA TYR A 313 -13.16 -13.45 2.58
C TYR A 313 -14.44 -12.92 1.95
N HIS A 314 -15.62 -13.31 2.46
CA HIS A 314 -16.89 -12.81 1.93
C HIS A 314 -17.06 -11.30 2.16
N LEU A 315 -16.77 -10.83 3.38
CA LEU A 315 -16.80 -9.40 3.68
C LEU A 315 -15.69 -8.65 2.95
N ALA A 316 -14.49 -9.23 2.83
CA ALA A 316 -13.41 -8.64 2.08
C ALA A 316 -13.80 -8.38 0.61
N ILE A 317 -14.44 -9.35 -0.05
CA ILE A 317 -14.96 -9.19 -1.41
C ILE A 317 -16.00 -8.08 -1.48
N GLU A 318 -16.97 -8.04 -0.55
CA GLU A 318 -18.01 -7.01 -0.53
C GLU A 318 -17.39 -5.60 -0.43
N TYR A 319 -16.48 -5.40 0.50
CA TYR A 319 -15.83 -4.09 0.70
C TYR A 319 -14.97 -3.69 -0.50
N HIS A 320 -14.18 -4.60 -1.06
CA HIS A 320 -13.38 -4.29 -2.25
C HIS A 320 -14.23 -4.06 -3.50
N GLN A 321 -15.39 -4.70 -3.65
CA GLN A 321 -16.33 -4.40 -4.74
C GLN A 321 -16.93 -3.01 -4.61
N ARG A 322 -17.27 -2.58 -3.40
CA ARG A 322 -17.73 -1.20 -3.12
C ARG A 322 -16.61 -0.21 -3.42
N HIS A 323 -15.38 -0.46 -2.97
CA HIS A 323 -14.21 0.36 -3.31
C HIS A 323 -14.07 0.49 -4.84
N LEU A 324 -14.13 -0.63 -5.57
CA LEU A 324 -14.05 -0.64 -7.03
C LEU A 324 -15.14 0.23 -7.68
N THR A 325 -16.36 0.17 -7.15
CA THR A 325 -17.48 0.97 -7.67
C THR A 325 -17.23 2.45 -7.49
N ILE A 326 -16.81 2.88 -6.29
CA ILE A 326 -16.51 4.27 -6.00
C ILE A 326 -15.35 4.79 -6.86
N ALA A 327 -14.25 4.02 -6.94
CA ALA A 327 -13.09 4.40 -7.75
C ALA A 327 -13.48 4.67 -9.22
N ARG A 328 -14.39 3.86 -9.77
CA ARG A 328 -14.93 4.07 -11.12
C ARG A 328 -15.79 5.31 -11.23
N GLU A 329 -16.67 5.56 -10.26
CA GLU A 329 -17.54 6.74 -10.23
C GLU A 329 -16.75 8.04 -10.20
N VAL A 330 -15.68 8.09 -9.42
CA VAL A 330 -14.82 9.29 -9.29
C VAL A 330 -13.72 9.36 -10.36
N GLY A 331 -13.56 8.33 -11.19
CA GLY A 331 -12.53 8.26 -12.21
C GLY A 331 -11.12 7.98 -11.68
N ASP A 332 -10.99 7.49 -10.43
CA ASP A 332 -9.71 7.10 -9.82
C ASP A 332 -9.22 5.77 -10.41
N ARG A 333 -8.43 5.84 -11.47
CA ARG A 333 -7.87 4.65 -12.12
C ARG A 333 -6.87 3.90 -11.25
N GLN A 334 -6.12 4.60 -10.40
CA GLN A 334 -5.20 3.94 -9.47
C GLN A 334 -5.98 3.16 -8.40
N GLY A 335 -7.00 3.77 -7.80
CA GLY A 335 -7.92 3.11 -6.87
C GLY A 335 -8.66 1.93 -7.51
N GLU A 336 -9.08 2.05 -8.78
CA GLU A 336 -9.66 0.93 -9.53
C GLU A 336 -8.68 -0.24 -9.64
N GLY A 337 -7.41 0.03 -9.99
CA GLY A 337 -6.35 -0.98 -10.05
C GLY A 337 -6.13 -1.67 -8.71
N ASN A 338 -6.02 -0.91 -7.64
CA ASN A 338 -5.82 -1.42 -6.28
C ASN A 338 -6.98 -2.34 -5.83
N ALA A 339 -8.23 -1.92 -6.06
CA ALA A 339 -9.40 -2.72 -5.72
C ALA A 339 -9.47 -4.03 -6.51
N LEU A 340 -9.10 -4.01 -7.80
CA LEU A 340 -9.02 -5.22 -8.63
C LEU A 340 -7.90 -6.16 -8.17
N GLY A 341 -6.73 -5.62 -7.82
CA GLY A 341 -5.62 -6.40 -7.27
C GLY A 341 -6.00 -7.11 -5.97
N ASN A 342 -6.63 -6.39 -5.06
CA ASN A 342 -7.10 -6.93 -3.79
C ASN A 342 -8.18 -8.00 -3.98
N LEU A 343 -9.17 -7.79 -4.88
CA LEU A 343 -10.12 -8.82 -5.24
C LEU A 343 -9.43 -10.08 -5.76
N GLY A 344 -8.45 -9.93 -6.66
CA GLY A 344 -7.65 -11.04 -7.17
C GLY A 344 -6.97 -11.83 -6.05
N ASN A 345 -6.37 -11.14 -5.09
CA ASN A 345 -5.75 -11.77 -3.92
C ASN A 345 -6.76 -12.54 -3.06
N VAL A 346 -7.94 -11.98 -2.79
CA VAL A 346 -8.98 -12.67 -2.00
C VAL A 346 -9.49 -13.92 -2.72
N TYR A 347 -9.73 -13.84 -4.04
CA TYR A 347 -10.14 -15.02 -4.83
C TYR A 347 -9.05 -16.09 -4.89
N HIS A 348 -7.78 -15.70 -4.94
CA HIS A 348 -6.64 -16.62 -4.84
C HIS A 348 -6.65 -17.38 -3.50
N LEU A 349 -6.82 -16.67 -2.38
CA LEU A 349 -6.89 -17.26 -1.04
C LEU A 349 -8.10 -18.17 -0.85
N LEU A 350 -9.21 -17.92 -1.57
CA LEU A 350 -10.38 -18.78 -1.61
C LEU A 350 -10.17 -20.06 -2.47
N GLY A 351 -9.05 -20.15 -3.20
CA GLY A 351 -8.81 -21.23 -4.15
C GLY A 351 -9.55 -21.07 -5.49
N ASP A 352 -10.29 -19.98 -5.70
CA ASP A 352 -10.86 -19.64 -7.01
C ASP A 352 -9.79 -18.96 -7.89
N TYR A 353 -8.86 -19.76 -8.38
CA TYR A 353 -7.77 -19.29 -9.21
C TYR A 353 -8.25 -18.69 -10.55
N SER A 354 -9.39 -19.16 -11.08
CA SER A 354 -9.99 -18.58 -12.28
C SER A 354 -10.47 -17.15 -12.05
N GLY A 355 -11.14 -16.92 -10.92
CA GLY A 355 -11.53 -15.59 -10.48
C GLY A 355 -10.31 -14.69 -10.25
N ALA A 356 -9.28 -15.20 -9.56
CA ALA A 356 -8.04 -14.48 -9.29
C ALA A 356 -7.35 -14.00 -10.58
N ILE A 357 -7.15 -14.90 -11.55
CA ILE A 357 -6.56 -14.55 -12.87
C ILE A 357 -7.33 -13.41 -13.51
N LYS A 358 -8.67 -13.53 -13.60
CA LYS A 358 -9.53 -12.52 -14.23
C LYS A 358 -9.37 -11.12 -13.59
N TYR A 359 -9.26 -11.05 -12.27
CA TYR A 359 -9.10 -9.78 -11.58
C TYR A 359 -7.68 -9.22 -11.72
N HIS A 360 -6.64 -10.05 -11.63
CA HIS A 360 -5.27 -9.61 -11.84
C HIS A 360 -4.99 -9.18 -13.29
N GLU A 361 -5.60 -9.83 -14.31
CA GLU A 361 -5.53 -9.38 -15.71
C GLU A 361 -6.17 -8.00 -15.91
N LYS A 362 -7.29 -7.73 -15.25
CA LYS A 362 -7.91 -6.40 -15.26
C LYS A 362 -7.02 -5.37 -14.59
N TYR A 363 -6.42 -5.72 -13.45
CA TYR A 363 -5.47 -4.84 -12.77
C TYR A 363 -4.28 -4.52 -13.69
N LEU A 364 -3.69 -5.53 -14.32
CA LEU A 364 -2.60 -5.34 -15.29
C LEU A 364 -3.02 -4.39 -16.42
N THR A 365 -4.22 -4.55 -16.95
CA THR A 365 -4.76 -3.69 -18.01
C THR A 365 -4.88 -2.24 -17.56
N ILE A 366 -5.43 -1.98 -16.37
CA ILE A 366 -5.53 -0.62 -15.82
C ILE A 366 -4.13 -0.02 -15.61
N ALA A 367 -3.21 -0.76 -14.99
CA ALA A 367 -1.84 -0.31 -14.76
C ALA A 367 -1.11 0.04 -16.08
N GLN A 368 -1.38 -0.71 -17.16
CA GLN A 368 -0.85 -0.39 -18.49
C GLN A 368 -1.45 0.90 -19.07
N ILE A 369 -2.75 1.10 -18.92
CA ILE A 369 -3.45 2.31 -19.41
C ILE A 369 -2.90 3.58 -18.75
N ILE A 370 -2.65 3.54 -17.44
CA ILE A 370 -2.16 4.70 -16.68
C ILE A 370 -0.63 4.82 -16.67
N GLY A 371 0.09 3.87 -17.27
CA GLY A 371 1.56 3.86 -17.26
C GLY A 371 2.20 3.52 -15.91
N ASP A 372 1.45 2.90 -14.99
CA ASP A 372 1.96 2.46 -13.67
C ASP A 372 2.80 1.20 -13.81
N LEU A 373 4.11 1.35 -13.97
CA LEU A 373 5.04 0.23 -14.09
C LEU A 373 5.08 -0.62 -12.80
N GLN A 374 4.98 0.00 -11.62
CA GLN A 374 4.98 -0.72 -10.35
C GLN A 374 3.73 -1.59 -10.22
N GLY A 375 2.56 -1.04 -10.55
CA GLY A 375 1.30 -1.79 -10.60
C GLY A 375 1.32 -2.93 -11.61
N GLN A 376 1.94 -2.74 -12.80
CA GLN A 376 2.15 -3.82 -13.76
C GLN A 376 3.02 -4.95 -13.20
N GLY A 377 4.12 -4.61 -12.53
CA GLY A 377 4.99 -5.58 -11.85
C GLY A 377 4.22 -6.40 -10.80
N THR A 378 3.45 -5.72 -9.95
CA THR A 378 2.62 -6.35 -8.91
C THR A 378 1.57 -7.30 -9.51
N ALA A 379 0.84 -6.85 -10.53
CA ALA A 379 -0.17 -7.67 -11.20
C ALA A 379 0.44 -8.93 -11.85
N LEU A 380 1.60 -8.79 -12.50
CA LEU A 380 2.34 -9.91 -13.09
C LEU A 380 2.86 -10.88 -12.02
N GLY A 381 3.37 -10.38 -10.89
CA GLY A 381 3.77 -11.20 -9.77
C GLY A 381 2.61 -12.05 -9.24
N ASN A 382 1.44 -11.44 -9.03
CA ASN A 382 0.24 -12.13 -8.56
C ASN A 382 -0.32 -13.13 -9.58
N LEU A 383 -0.31 -12.81 -10.88
CA LEU A 383 -0.63 -13.75 -11.94
C LEU A 383 0.33 -14.94 -11.94
N GLY A 384 1.63 -14.68 -11.82
CA GLY A 384 2.65 -15.70 -11.72
C GLY A 384 2.41 -16.65 -10.54
N ASN A 385 2.11 -16.10 -9.35
CA ASN A 385 1.75 -16.88 -8.18
C ASN A 385 0.52 -17.76 -8.44
N THR A 386 -0.53 -17.19 -9.04
CA THR A 386 -1.76 -17.93 -9.33
C THR A 386 -1.52 -19.06 -10.34
N TYR A 387 -0.75 -18.83 -11.41
CA TYR A 387 -0.36 -19.87 -12.35
C TYR A 387 0.56 -20.92 -11.74
N TYR A 388 1.44 -20.53 -10.82
CA TYR A 388 2.29 -21.48 -10.07
C TYR A 388 1.46 -22.47 -9.26
N PHE A 389 0.43 -21.99 -8.53
CA PHE A 389 -0.49 -22.85 -7.77
C PHE A 389 -1.33 -23.78 -8.65
N LEU A 390 -1.60 -23.37 -9.89
CA LEU A 390 -2.25 -24.22 -10.91
C LEU A 390 -1.28 -25.20 -11.59
N ALA A 391 0.00 -25.24 -11.17
CA ALA A 391 1.07 -25.97 -11.84
C ALA A 391 1.27 -25.59 -13.33
N GLU A 392 0.73 -24.43 -13.77
CA GLU A 392 0.96 -23.88 -15.10
C GLU A 392 2.31 -23.16 -15.19
N TYR A 393 3.39 -23.89 -14.94
CA TYR A 393 4.74 -23.35 -14.76
C TYR A 393 5.27 -22.51 -15.92
N VAL A 394 4.85 -22.79 -17.15
CA VAL A 394 5.26 -22.00 -18.33
C VAL A 394 4.68 -20.58 -18.25
N LYS A 395 3.39 -20.45 -17.89
CA LYS A 395 2.76 -19.14 -17.73
C LYS A 395 3.31 -18.40 -16.51
N ALA A 396 3.52 -19.10 -15.39
CA ALA A 396 4.14 -18.53 -14.21
C ALA A 396 5.52 -17.94 -14.53
N THR A 397 6.37 -18.68 -15.26
CA THR A 397 7.69 -18.23 -15.69
C THR A 397 7.60 -16.96 -16.56
N ASP A 398 6.70 -16.92 -17.54
CA ASP A 398 6.52 -15.73 -18.40
C ASP A 398 6.11 -14.49 -17.58
N CYS A 399 5.17 -14.66 -16.65
CA CYS A 399 4.75 -13.58 -15.75
C CYS A 399 5.91 -13.08 -14.87
N TYR A 400 6.67 -13.98 -14.24
CA TYR A 400 7.79 -13.59 -13.38
C TYR A 400 8.95 -12.98 -14.16
N GLN A 401 9.21 -13.41 -15.40
CA GLN A 401 10.22 -12.79 -16.26
C GLN A 401 9.85 -11.36 -16.63
N LYS A 402 8.57 -11.11 -16.93
CA LYS A 402 8.07 -9.75 -17.20
C LYS A 402 8.13 -8.89 -15.92
N HIS A 403 7.74 -9.44 -14.77
CA HIS A 403 7.89 -8.76 -13.47
C HIS A 403 9.36 -8.40 -13.23
N LEU A 404 10.29 -9.33 -13.44
CA LEU A 404 11.73 -9.10 -13.29
C LEU A 404 12.23 -7.98 -14.22
N ALA A 405 11.78 -7.96 -15.47
CA ALA A 405 12.16 -6.92 -16.43
C ALA A 405 11.70 -5.53 -15.98
N ILE A 406 10.45 -5.41 -15.55
CA ILE A 406 9.89 -4.15 -15.05
C ILE A 406 10.61 -3.70 -13.77
N SER A 407 10.82 -4.60 -12.80
CA SER A 407 11.52 -4.28 -11.55
C SER A 407 12.93 -3.71 -11.80
N ARG A 408 13.64 -4.24 -12.80
CA ARG A 408 14.94 -3.71 -13.24
C ARG A 408 14.83 -2.35 -13.90
N GLU A 409 13.82 -2.15 -14.73
CA GLU A 409 13.56 -0.88 -15.42
C GLU A 409 13.32 0.27 -14.43
N ILE A 410 12.52 0.02 -13.38
CA ILE A 410 12.20 1.03 -12.36
C ILE A 410 13.20 1.09 -11.21
N GLY A 411 14.20 0.18 -11.19
CA GLY A 411 15.22 0.11 -10.14
C GLY A 411 14.71 -0.45 -8.81
N ASP A 412 13.55 -1.12 -8.79
CA ASP A 412 13.02 -1.76 -7.58
C ASP A 412 13.77 -3.07 -7.27
N ARG A 413 14.83 -2.94 -6.49
CA ARG A 413 15.71 -4.07 -6.11
C ARG A 413 14.97 -5.11 -5.27
N LYS A 414 13.99 -4.72 -4.45
CA LYS A 414 13.20 -5.68 -3.65
C LYS A 414 12.30 -6.53 -4.55
N ALA A 415 11.56 -5.90 -5.45
CA ALA A 415 10.74 -6.60 -6.43
C ALA A 415 11.58 -7.48 -7.38
N GLU A 416 12.79 -7.03 -7.76
CA GLU A 416 13.75 -7.85 -8.53
C GLU A 416 14.14 -9.12 -7.77
N GLY A 417 14.46 -9.01 -6.48
CA GLY A 417 14.75 -10.16 -5.60
C GLY A 417 13.60 -11.15 -5.55
N ASN A 418 12.38 -10.65 -5.30
CA ASN A 418 11.16 -11.46 -5.23
C ASN A 418 10.87 -12.21 -6.54
N ALA A 419 11.00 -11.54 -7.70
CA ALA A 419 10.79 -12.16 -9.00
C ALA A 419 11.82 -13.29 -9.26
N LEU A 420 13.07 -13.09 -8.86
CA LEU A 420 14.12 -14.13 -8.95
C LEU A 420 13.82 -15.30 -8.01
N GLY A 421 13.39 -15.03 -6.77
CA GLY A 421 12.99 -16.06 -5.83
C GLY A 421 11.84 -16.93 -6.38
N ASN A 422 10.83 -16.30 -6.96
CA ASN A 422 9.69 -16.99 -7.58
C ASN A 422 10.09 -17.82 -8.80
N LEU A 423 10.99 -17.32 -9.65
CA LEU A 423 11.58 -18.11 -10.75
C LEU A 423 12.34 -19.32 -10.20
N GLY A 424 13.06 -19.17 -9.10
CA GLY A 424 13.71 -20.26 -8.39
C GLY A 424 12.72 -21.33 -7.93
N ASN A 425 11.60 -20.92 -7.34
CA ASN A 425 10.55 -21.84 -6.89
C ASN A 425 9.91 -22.61 -8.06
N VAL A 426 9.69 -21.96 -9.21
CA VAL A 426 9.23 -22.65 -10.43
C VAL A 426 10.24 -23.69 -10.90
N CYS A 427 11.54 -23.36 -10.92
CA CYS A 427 12.58 -24.31 -11.31
C CYS A 427 12.67 -25.50 -10.34
N ASP A 428 12.52 -25.25 -9.04
CA ASP A 428 12.49 -26.30 -8.01
C ASP A 428 11.30 -27.25 -8.25
N ALA A 429 10.10 -26.72 -8.43
CA ALA A 429 8.89 -27.50 -8.71
C ALA A 429 8.99 -28.33 -10.01
N GLN A 430 9.81 -27.91 -10.97
CA GLN A 430 10.11 -28.64 -12.20
C GLN A 430 11.28 -29.63 -12.06
N GLY A 431 11.92 -29.73 -10.87
CA GLY A 431 13.09 -30.56 -10.63
C GLY A 431 14.41 -30.00 -11.21
N ASN A 432 14.42 -28.76 -11.69
CA ASN A 432 15.59 -28.08 -12.22
C ASN A 432 16.42 -27.44 -11.09
N TYR A 433 16.89 -28.25 -10.16
CA TYR A 433 17.52 -27.81 -8.91
C TYR A 433 18.73 -26.90 -9.08
N GLU A 434 19.58 -27.14 -10.08
CA GLU A 434 20.75 -26.29 -10.34
C GLU A 434 20.33 -24.84 -10.68
N GLN A 435 19.32 -24.71 -11.53
CA GLN A 435 18.81 -23.41 -11.93
C GLN A 435 18.05 -22.73 -10.78
N ALA A 436 17.32 -23.51 -9.99
CA ALA A 436 16.64 -23.05 -8.79
C ALA A 436 17.62 -22.44 -7.79
N ILE A 437 18.71 -23.14 -7.45
CA ILE A 437 19.77 -22.66 -6.57
C ILE A 437 20.39 -21.36 -7.10
N ASN A 438 20.65 -21.26 -8.41
CA ASN A 438 21.22 -20.05 -9.00
C ASN A 438 20.28 -18.83 -8.84
N TYR A 439 18.99 -19.01 -9.06
CA TYR A 439 18.00 -17.95 -8.85
C TYR A 439 17.90 -17.54 -7.39
N GLN A 440 17.84 -18.50 -6.46
CA GLN A 440 17.77 -18.20 -5.02
C GLN A 440 19.05 -17.52 -4.50
N HIS A 441 20.23 -17.86 -5.03
CA HIS A 441 21.46 -17.13 -4.68
C HIS A 441 21.44 -15.68 -5.17
N LYS A 442 20.85 -15.39 -6.32
CA LYS A 442 20.69 -14.00 -6.79
C LYS A 442 19.71 -13.24 -5.90
N HIS A 443 18.60 -13.87 -5.52
CA HIS A 443 17.66 -13.30 -4.53
C HIS A 443 18.38 -12.99 -3.23
N LEU A 444 19.12 -13.97 -2.68
CA LEU A 444 19.90 -13.80 -1.45
C LEU A 444 20.92 -12.64 -1.54
N ALA A 445 21.62 -12.52 -2.67
CA ALA A 445 22.58 -11.44 -2.87
C ALA A 445 21.93 -10.07 -2.87
N ILE A 446 20.78 -9.93 -3.55
CA ILE A 446 20.01 -8.67 -3.58
C ILE A 446 19.47 -8.35 -2.19
N SER A 447 18.87 -9.31 -1.48
CA SER A 447 18.32 -9.10 -0.14
C SER A 447 19.39 -8.60 0.84
N ARG A 448 20.62 -9.15 0.75
CA ARG A 448 21.77 -8.68 1.53
C ARG A 448 22.22 -7.27 1.14
N GLU A 449 22.25 -6.98 -0.17
CA GLU A 449 22.61 -5.66 -0.68
C GLU A 449 21.71 -4.54 -0.14
N ILE A 450 20.39 -4.80 -0.12
CA ILE A 450 19.40 -3.81 0.32
C ILE A 450 19.02 -3.89 1.80
N GLY A 451 19.61 -4.85 2.55
CA GLY A 451 19.30 -5.06 3.97
C GLY A 451 17.92 -5.69 4.22
N ASP A 452 17.31 -6.33 3.22
CA ASP A 452 16.04 -7.05 3.38
C ASP A 452 16.25 -8.38 4.11
N ARG A 453 16.19 -8.33 5.44
CA ARG A 453 16.40 -9.50 6.30
C ARG A 453 15.33 -10.58 6.10
N GLN A 454 14.09 -10.20 5.79
CA GLN A 454 13.02 -11.15 5.52
C GLN A 454 13.24 -11.88 4.19
N GLY A 455 13.61 -11.15 3.12
CA GLY A 455 13.98 -11.74 1.84
C GLY A 455 15.22 -12.63 1.95
N GLU A 456 16.22 -12.24 2.77
CA GLU A 456 17.40 -13.08 3.06
C GLU A 456 17.00 -14.41 3.72
N ALA A 457 16.14 -14.38 4.74
CA ALA A 457 15.61 -15.56 5.41
C ALA A 457 14.86 -16.48 4.45
N GLY A 458 13.98 -15.93 3.62
CA GLY A 458 13.21 -16.68 2.63
C GLY A 458 14.10 -17.37 1.57
N ALA A 459 15.09 -16.65 1.04
CA ALA A 459 16.03 -17.23 0.08
C ALA A 459 16.86 -18.37 0.69
N LEU A 460 17.34 -18.22 1.93
CA LEU A 460 18.06 -19.28 2.65
C LEU A 460 17.17 -20.50 2.90
N GLY A 461 15.91 -20.28 3.32
CA GLY A 461 14.93 -21.35 3.48
C GLY A 461 14.72 -22.15 2.21
N ASN A 462 14.53 -21.46 1.07
CA ASN A 462 14.34 -22.10 -0.23
C ASN A 462 15.58 -22.88 -0.69
N ILE A 463 16.80 -22.33 -0.51
CA ILE A 463 18.04 -23.06 -0.79
C ILE A 463 18.13 -24.31 0.08
N GLY A 464 17.76 -24.22 1.35
CA GLY A 464 17.71 -25.37 2.27
C GLY A 464 16.76 -26.46 1.76
N ASN A 465 15.55 -26.10 1.36
CA ASN A 465 14.57 -27.03 0.80
C ASN A 465 15.07 -27.72 -0.48
N ILE A 466 15.74 -26.99 -1.38
CA ILE A 466 16.33 -27.58 -2.58
C ILE A 466 17.47 -28.54 -2.20
N CYS A 467 18.29 -28.22 -1.18
CA CYS A 467 19.32 -29.11 -0.69
C CYS A 467 18.73 -30.41 -0.09
N ASP A 468 17.61 -30.31 0.62
CA ASP A 468 16.86 -31.48 1.12
C ASP A 468 16.36 -32.36 -0.03
N SER A 469 15.78 -31.76 -1.06
CA SER A 469 15.32 -32.47 -2.27
C SER A 469 16.46 -33.20 -3.00
N LEU A 470 17.67 -32.66 -2.93
CA LEU A 470 18.90 -33.27 -3.48
C LEU A 470 19.52 -34.32 -2.54
N GLY A 471 18.99 -34.54 -1.32
CA GLY A 471 19.56 -35.41 -0.31
C GLY A 471 20.80 -34.86 0.42
N ASN A 472 21.12 -33.58 0.21
CA ASN A 472 22.26 -32.90 0.84
C ASN A 472 21.87 -32.33 2.22
N TYR A 473 21.42 -33.20 3.12
CA TYR A 473 20.82 -32.81 4.41
C TYR A 473 21.73 -31.98 5.32
N GLU A 474 23.06 -32.24 5.30
CA GLU A 474 23.99 -31.43 6.08
C GLU A 474 24.01 -29.95 5.63
N GLN A 475 23.89 -29.73 4.32
CA GLN A 475 23.86 -28.39 3.76
C GLN A 475 22.52 -27.72 4.01
N ALA A 476 21.43 -28.47 3.89
CA ALA A 476 20.08 -28.04 4.22
C ALA A 476 19.99 -27.54 5.67
N ILE A 477 20.48 -28.32 6.64
CA ILE A 477 20.53 -27.94 8.05
C ILE A 477 21.26 -26.61 8.24
N LYS A 478 22.40 -26.39 7.56
CA LYS A 478 23.13 -25.12 7.67
C LYS A 478 22.32 -23.93 7.17
N TYR A 479 21.63 -24.07 6.04
CA TYR A 479 20.80 -23.01 5.49
C TYR A 479 19.56 -22.75 6.36
N HIS A 480 18.87 -23.78 6.82
CA HIS A 480 17.72 -23.63 7.71
C HIS A 480 18.13 -23.04 9.08
N GLN A 481 19.34 -23.32 9.55
CA GLN A 481 19.86 -22.71 10.77
C GLN A 481 20.10 -21.19 10.60
N GLN A 482 20.60 -20.77 9.43
CA GLN A 482 20.73 -19.34 9.11
C GLN A 482 19.36 -18.68 9.00
N HIS A 483 18.39 -19.33 8.34
CA HIS A 483 17.01 -18.87 8.30
C HIS A 483 16.45 -18.68 9.72
N LEU A 484 16.57 -19.69 10.58
CA LEU A 484 16.12 -19.62 11.99
C LEU A 484 16.76 -18.45 12.74
N THR A 485 18.07 -18.25 12.56
CA THR A 485 18.82 -17.17 13.22
C THR A 485 18.24 -15.81 12.82
N ILE A 486 18.03 -15.60 11.51
CA ILE A 486 17.50 -14.33 11.00
C ILE A 486 16.05 -14.12 11.46
N ALA A 487 15.19 -15.16 11.38
CA ALA A 487 13.81 -15.06 11.83
C ALA A 487 13.73 -14.62 13.31
N ARG A 488 14.60 -15.17 14.17
CA ARG A 488 14.71 -14.74 15.58
C ARG A 488 15.21 -13.30 15.74
N GLU A 489 16.20 -12.89 14.96
CA GLU A 489 16.73 -11.51 14.98
C GLU A 489 15.67 -10.47 14.63
N ILE A 490 14.79 -10.77 13.67
CA ILE A 490 13.74 -9.84 13.21
C ILE A 490 12.40 -10.03 13.92
N GLY A 491 12.29 -11.03 14.81
CA GLY A 491 11.03 -11.34 15.52
C GLY A 491 9.94 -11.97 14.61
N ASP A 492 10.32 -12.58 13.49
CA ASP A 492 9.40 -13.28 12.60
C ASP A 492 9.06 -14.67 13.15
N LEU A 493 8.04 -14.75 14.00
CA LEU A 493 7.60 -16.01 14.62
C LEU A 493 7.11 -17.03 13.59
N GLN A 494 6.48 -16.59 12.49
CA GLN A 494 6.07 -17.50 11.42
C GLN A 494 7.27 -18.10 10.68
N GLY A 495 8.26 -17.27 10.35
CA GLY A 495 9.53 -17.70 9.76
C GLY A 495 10.30 -18.61 10.71
N GLU A 496 10.31 -18.31 12.02
CA GLU A 496 10.93 -19.18 13.03
C GLU A 496 10.28 -20.56 13.08
N ALA A 497 8.94 -20.64 13.13
CA ALA A 497 8.21 -21.91 13.12
C ALA A 497 8.52 -22.72 11.85
N THR A 498 8.53 -22.07 10.69
CA THR A 498 8.85 -22.70 9.40
C THR A 498 10.27 -23.25 9.35
N ALA A 499 11.25 -22.48 9.81
CA ALA A 499 12.65 -22.91 9.86
C ALA A 499 12.84 -24.10 10.81
N LEU A 500 12.14 -24.13 11.94
CA LEU A 500 12.14 -25.26 12.89
C LEU A 500 11.53 -26.53 12.30
N ILE A 501 10.42 -26.41 11.52
CA ILE A 501 9.85 -27.55 10.80
C ILE A 501 10.86 -28.12 9.80
N ASN A 502 11.51 -27.27 9.02
CA ASN A 502 12.47 -27.70 8.01
C ASN A 502 13.72 -28.34 8.67
N LEU A 503 14.20 -27.77 9.78
CA LEU A 503 15.27 -28.39 10.58
C LEU A 503 14.85 -29.77 11.13
N GLY A 504 13.62 -29.89 11.60
CA GLY A 504 13.03 -31.15 12.03
C GLY A 504 13.04 -32.17 10.91
N SER A 505 12.57 -31.80 9.70
CA SER A 505 12.50 -32.66 8.53
C SER A 505 13.90 -33.12 8.05
N ALA A 506 14.87 -32.21 8.00
CA ALA A 506 16.24 -32.54 7.60
C ALA A 506 16.94 -33.46 8.61
N ASN A 507 16.71 -33.26 9.92
CA ASN A 507 17.20 -34.16 10.96
C ASN A 507 16.53 -35.54 10.91
N TYR A 508 15.23 -35.60 10.63
CA TYR A 508 14.50 -36.85 10.41
C TYR A 508 15.11 -37.64 9.26
N SER A 509 15.38 -36.98 8.13
CA SER A 509 16.00 -37.60 6.96
C SER A 509 17.41 -38.17 7.25
N GLN A 510 18.13 -37.54 8.18
CA GLN A 510 19.41 -38.05 8.70
C GLN A 510 19.26 -39.11 9.80
N LYS A 511 18.04 -39.48 10.15
CA LYS A 511 17.70 -40.40 11.27
C LYS A 511 18.13 -39.87 12.65
N HIS A 512 18.29 -38.55 12.80
CA HIS A 512 18.52 -37.90 14.08
C HIS A 512 17.20 -37.59 14.80
N PHE A 513 16.45 -38.63 15.15
CA PHE A 513 15.08 -38.55 15.61
C PHE A 513 14.87 -37.65 16.85
N SER A 514 15.79 -37.73 17.83
CA SER A 514 15.70 -36.88 19.04
C SER A 514 15.75 -35.39 18.69
N GLY A 515 16.70 -34.97 17.85
CA GLY A 515 16.79 -33.57 17.40
C GLY A 515 15.59 -33.13 16.58
N ALA A 516 15.05 -34.01 15.74
CA ALA A 516 13.87 -33.71 14.96
C ALA A 516 12.63 -33.48 15.85
N ILE A 517 12.44 -34.32 16.89
CA ILE A 517 11.36 -34.15 17.88
C ILE A 517 11.49 -32.80 18.58
N ASP A 518 12.69 -32.44 19.03
CA ASP A 518 12.92 -31.16 19.71
C ASP A 518 12.58 -29.96 18.84
N TYR A 519 12.94 -29.97 17.56
CA TYR A 519 12.60 -28.90 16.63
C TYR A 519 11.09 -28.82 16.36
N TYR A 520 10.41 -29.92 16.15
CA TYR A 520 8.96 -29.92 15.96
C TYR A 520 8.21 -29.45 17.20
N GLN A 521 8.66 -29.82 18.39
CA GLN A 521 8.05 -29.32 19.64
C GLN A 521 8.20 -27.80 19.79
N GLN A 522 9.36 -27.24 19.47
CA GLN A 522 9.56 -25.79 19.47
C GLN A 522 8.63 -25.12 18.45
N SER A 523 8.54 -25.63 17.24
CA SER A 523 7.63 -25.11 16.22
C SER A 523 6.17 -25.16 16.67
N LEU A 524 5.76 -26.26 17.31
CA LEU A 524 4.38 -26.42 17.79
C LEU A 524 4.00 -25.38 18.86
N ILE A 525 4.94 -25.02 19.74
CA ILE A 525 4.72 -23.97 20.74
C ILE A 525 4.46 -22.63 20.05
N ILE A 526 5.30 -22.28 19.09
CA ILE A 526 5.18 -21.01 18.34
C ILE A 526 3.88 -20.98 17.54
N ALA A 527 3.56 -22.06 16.79
CA ALA A 527 2.35 -22.13 16.00
C ALA A 527 1.08 -21.92 16.85
N LYS A 528 1.06 -22.48 18.07
CA LYS A 528 -0.04 -22.26 19.03
C LYS A 528 -0.08 -20.81 19.54
N GLU A 529 1.07 -20.20 19.81
CA GLU A 529 1.18 -18.83 20.28
C GLU A 529 0.64 -17.83 19.25
N ILE A 530 1.01 -18.01 17.97
CA ILE A 530 0.56 -17.11 16.88
C ILE A 530 -0.80 -17.50 16.29
N GLY A 531 -1.39 -18.61 16.75
CA GLY A 531 -2.67 -19.10 16.22
C GLY A 531 -2.60 -19.71 14.81
N ASP A 532 -1.41 -20.10 14.34
CA ASP A 532 -1.22 -20.77 13.05
C ASP A 532 -1.73 -22.21 13.10
N ARG A 533 -3.02 -22.39 12.81
CA ARG A 533 -3.68 -23.69 12.85
C ARG A 533 -3.18 -24.65 11.76
N GLN A 534 -2.74 -24.13 10.61
CA GLN A 534 -2.16 -24.95 9.54
C GLN A 534 -0.77 -25.47 9.94
N GLY A 535 0.11 -24.57 10.41
CA GLY A 535 1.42 -24.95 10.93
C GLY A 535 1.31 -25.91 12.12
N GLU A 536 0.35 -25.70 13.02
CA GLU A 536 0.07 -26.61 14.14
C GLU A 536 -0.30 -28.02 13.63
N GLY A 537 -1.23 -28.13 12.69
CA GLY A 537 -1.68 -29.41 12.12
C GLY A 537 -0.54 -30.15 11.40
N MET A 538 0.23 -29.44 10.59
CA MET A 538 1.36 -30.01 9.86
C MET A 538 2.49 -30.47 10.82
N THR A 539 2.81 -29.66 11.81
CA THR A 539 3.84 -30.02 12.81
C THR A 539 3.44 -31.25 13.63
N LEU A 540 2.19 -31.35 14.07
CA LEU A 540 1.65 -32.51 14.77
C LEU A 540 1.66 -33.77 13.88
N CYS A 541 1.38 -33.63 12.58
CA CYS A 541 1.44 -34.73 11.62
C CYS A 541 2.88 -35.26 11.48
N ASN A 542 3.88 -34.37 11.34
CA ASN A 542 5.29 -34.73 11.26
C ASN A 542 5.80 -35.34 12.59
N LEU A 543 5.41 -34.77 13.73
CA LEU A 543 5.72 -35.31 15.03
C LEU A 543 5.14 -36.72 15.22
N GLY A 544 3.90 -36.94 14.81
CA GLY A 544 3.27 -38.26 14.83
C GLY A 544 4.04 -39.28 13.99
N ALA A 545 4.45 -38.91 12.77
CA ALA A 545 5.23 -39.79 11.90
C ALA A 545 6.56 -40.24 12.55
N ILE A 546 7.26 -39.31 13.19
CA ILE A 546 8.57 -39.61 13.83
C ILE A 546 8.39 -40.46 15.10
N LEU A 547 7.33 -40.21 15.87
CA LEU A 547 7.01 -40.97 17.07
C LEU A 547 6.67 -42.45 16.77
N ILE A 548 6.10 -42.72 15.57
CA ILE A 548 5.89 -44.10 15.08
C ILE A 548 7.24 -44.80 14.90
N GLU A 549 8.20 -44.16 14.26
CA GLU A 549 9.54 -44.73 14.02
C GLU A 549 10.35 -44.87 15.33
N TYR A 550 9.96 -44.11 16.36
CA TYR A 550 10.58 -44.13 17.70
C TYR A 550 9.87 -45.05 18.70
N ASP A 551 8.92 -45.86 18.20
CA ASP A 551 8.08 -46.81 18.94
C ASP A 551 7.23 -46.18 20.07
N LYS A 552 7.00 -44.85 20.01
CA LYS A 552 6.15 -44.10 20.95
C LYS A 552 4.71 -43.99 20.47
N TYR A 553 4.08 -45.15 20.33
CA TYR A 553 2.79 -45.26 19.62
C TYR A 553 1.64 -44.50 20.29
N SER A 554 1.62 -44.40 21.65
CA SER A 554 0.57 -43.63 22.33
C SER A 554 0.67 -42.14 22.07
N GLU A 555 1.91 -41.56 22.12
CA GLU A 555 2.16 -40.17 21.81
C GLU A 555 1.91 -39.87 20.32
N ALA A 556 2.26 -40.82 19.43
CA ALA A 556 1.98 -40.71 18.00
C ALA A 556 0.47 -40.65 17.72
N LEU A 557 -0.31 -41.51 18.36
CA LEU A 557 -1.76 -41.53 18.19
C LEU A 557 -2.40 -40.21 18.61
N GLU A 558 -2.02 -39.69 19.77
CA GLU A 558 -2.52 -38.42 20.29
C GLU A 558 -2.19 -37.25 19.32
N SER A 559 -0.93 -37.17 18.87
CA SER A 559 -0.49 -36.13 17.93
C SER A 559 -1.25 -36.20 16.61
N LEU A 560 -1.40 -37.38 16.02
CA LEU A 560 -2.08 -37.55 14.74
C LEU A 560 -3.59 -37.30 14.83
N GLN A 561 -4.23 -37.65 15.96
CA GLN A 561 -5.64 -37.34 16.17
C GLN A 561 -5.87 -35.83 16.30
N GLN A 562 -5.02 -35.12 17.05
CA GLN A 562 -5.06 -33.68 17.17
C GLN A 562 -4.83 -33.01 15.80
N ALA A 563 -3.84 -33.49 15.01
CA ALA A 563 -3.61 -33.03 13.66
C ALA A 563 -4.85 -33.16 12.80
N LEU A 564 -5.47 -34.35 12.80
CA LEU A 564 -6.66 -34.63 11.99
C LEU A 564 -7.83 -33.70 12.34
N ASP A 565 -8.10 -33.48 13.63
CA ASP A 565 -9.14 -32.59 14.11
C ASP A 565 -8.93 -31.14 13.67
N ILE A 566 -7.69 -30.68 13.69
CA ILE A 566 -7.32 -29.33 13.26
C ILE A 566 -7.48 -29.18 11.75
N LEU A 567 -6.85 -30.09 10.98
CA LEU A 567 -6.82 -30.06 9.52
C LEU A 567 -8.21 -30.17 8.91
N HIS A 568 -9.05 -31.02 9.50
CA HIS A 568 -10.46 -31.14 9.11
C HIS A 568 -11.23 -29.82 9.31
N LYS A 569 -11.04 -29.13 10.46
CA LYS A 569 -11.70 -27.86 10.75
C LYS A 569 -11.29 -26.74 9.79
N ILE A 570 -10.00 -26.67 9.43
CA ILE A 570 -9.48 -25.67 8.48
C ILE A 570 -9.64 -26.08 7.01
N ARG A 571 -10.14 -27.31 6.75
CA ARG A 571 -10.31 -27.91 5.42
C ARG A 571 -9.01 -28.05 4.62
N ASP A 572 -7.90 -28.29 5.30
CA ASP A 572 -6.64 -28.67 4.63
C ASP A 572 -6.65 -30.18 4.32
N ILE A 573 -7.35 -30.52 3.23
CA ILE A 573 -7.57 -31.90 2.82
C ILE A 573 -6.28 -32.60 2.37
N SER A 574 -5.28 -31.87 1.88
CA SER A 574 -3.99 -32.44 1.46
C SER A 574 -3.19 -32.95 2.67
N THR A 575 -3.04 -32.11 3.69
CA THR A 575 -2.32 -32.50 4.92
C THR A 575 -3.17 -33.51 5.75
N GLU A 576 -4.52 -33.43 5.68
CA GLU A 576 -5.42 -34.44 6.27
C GLU A 576 -5.14 -35.83 5.70
N ALA A 577 -4.93 -35.95 4.37
CA ALA A 577 -4.57 -37.22 3.75
C ALA A 577 -3.25 -37.80 4.31
N THR A 578 -2.26 -36.95 4.56
CA THR A 578 -0.96 -37.35 5.16
C THR A 578 -1.14 -37.82 6.60
N ALA A 579 -1.96 -37.13 7.40
CA ALA A 579 -2.28 -37.55 8.77
C ALA A 579 -2.99 -38.91 8.79
N LEU A 580 -3.94 -39.13 7.90
CA LEU A 580 -4.66 -40.43 7.74
C LEU A 580 -3.68 -41.54 7.31
N TYR A 581 -2.76 -41.27 6.39
CA TYR A 581 -1.74 -42.22 5.99
C TYR A 581 -0.82 -42.61 7.17
N ASN A 582 -0.38 -41.64 7.96
CA ASN A 582 0.43 -41.90 9.15
C ASN A 582 -0.35 -42.68 10.22
N LEU A 583 -1.65 -42.43 10.40
CA LEU A 583 -2.50 -43.27 11.24
C LEU A 583 -2.61 -44.72 10.72
N ALA A 584 -2.72 -44.92 9.42
CA ALA A 584 -2.70 -46.24 8.81
C ALA A 584 -1.37 -46.98 9.12
N LYS A 585 -0.23 -46.32 8.99
CA LYS A 585 1.09 -46.87 9.37
C LYS A 585 1.16 -47.18 10.88
N LEU A 586 0.65 -46.32 11.73
CA LEU A 586 0.59 -46.55 13.17
C LEU A 586 -0.22 -47.82 13.52
N TYR A 587 -1.43 -47.94 12.96
CA TYR A 587 -2.28 -49.11 13.20
C TYR A 587 -1.69 -50.39 12.58
N GLN A 588 -0.97 -50.33 11.47
CA GLN A 588 -0.18 -51.44 10.94
C GLN A 588 0.88 -51.89 11.94
N LYS A 589 1.66 -50.96 12.54
CA LYS A 589 2.65 -51.29 13.57
C LYS A 589 2.04 -51.87 14.83
N LEU A 590 0.82 -51.45 15.19
CA LEU A 590 0.07 -51.97 16.30
C LEU A 590 -0.67 -53.29 15.98
N THR A 591 -0.57 -53.81 14.74
CA THR A 591 -1.24 -55.03 14.26
C THR A 591 -2.79 -54.95 14.22
N TYR A 592 -3.33 -53.74 14.18
CA TYR A 592 -4.79 -53.52 14.03
C TYR A 592 -5.12 -53.31 12.54
N SER A 593 -5.16 -54.43 11.81
CA SER A 593 -5.24 -54.41 10.34
C SER A 593 -6.52 -53.78 9.77
N GLU A 594 -7.69 -53.95 10.45
CA GLU A 594 -8.93 -53.30 10.02
C GLU A 594 -8.86 -51.79 10.09
N GLN A 595 -8.34 -51.23 11.20
CA GLN A 595 -8.16 -49.80 11.37
C GLN A 595 -7.11 -49.26 10.39
N ALA A 596 -6.02 -49.99 10.20
CA ALA A 596 -4.98 -49.60 9.23
C ALA A 596 -5.55 -49.49 7.82
N LEU A 597 -6.36 -50.48 7.39
CA LEU A 597 -6.98 -50.48 6.07
C LEU A 597 -8.01 -49.34 5.91
N MET A 598 -8.84 -49.13 6.93
CA MET A 598 -9.81 -48.03 6.93
C MET A 598 -9.16 -46.64 6.76
N TYR A 599 -8.09 -46.35 7.51
CA TYR A 599 -7.38 -45.09 7.37
C TYR A 599 -6.61 -44.96 6.05
N CYS A 600 -6.03 -46.08 5.57
CA CYS A 600 -5.35 -46.14 4.29
C CYS A 600 -6.30 -45.88 3.11
N ASP A 601 -7.51 -46.45 3.12
CA ASP A 601 -8.52 -46.23 2.09
C ASP A 601 -9.01 -44.79 2.05
N ARG A 602 -9.19 -44.14 3.21
CA ARG A 602 -9.54 -42.72 3.29
C ARG A 602 -8.42 -41.86 2.72
N ALA A 603 -7.16 -42.12 3.11
CA ALA A 603 -6.00 -41.40 2.59
C ALA A 603 -5.88 -41.56 1.06
N LEU A 604 -6.03 -42.79 0.56
CA LEU A 604 -5.98 -43.11 -0.86
C LEU A 604 -7.09 -42.41 -1.67
N SER A 605 -8.32 -42.37 -1.11
CA SER A 605 -9.45 -41.67 -1.76
C SER A 605 -9.10 -40.20 -1.98
N ILE A 606 -8.63 -39.49 -0.92
CA ILE A 606 -8.26 -38.08 -1.00
C ILE A 606 -7.06 -37.90 -1.92
N ALA A 607 -6.01 -38.71 -1.78
CA ALA A 607 -4.81 -38.62 -2.61
C ALA A 607 -5.08 -38.88 -4.10
N THR A 608 -6.14 -39.68 -4.40
CA THR A 608 -6.57 -39.94 -5.77
C THR A 608 -7.38 -38.77 -6.34
N GLU A 609 -8.26 -38.17 -5.54
CA GLU A 609 -9.06 -37.01 -5.91
C GLU A 609 -8.18 -35.79 -6.20
N LEU A 610 -7.14 -35.58 -5.37
CA LEU A 610 -6.19 -34.46 -5.51
C LEU A 610 -5.04 -34.76 -6.48
N ASP A 611 -4.91 -36.00 -6.94
CA ASP A 611 -3.81 -36.50 -7.78
C ASP A 611 -2.39 -36.18 -7.23
N ILE A 612 -2.23 -36.33 -5.90
CA ILE A 612 -0.99 -36.06 -5.18
C ILE A 612 -0.06 -37.31 -5.11
N PRO A 613 1.26 -37.12 -4.96
CA PRO A 613 2.25 -38.23 -4.91
C PRO A 613 1.96 -39.28 -3.84
N LEU A 614 1.34 -38.90 -2.72
CA LEU A 614 0.94 -39.78 -1.62
C LEU A 614 0.06 -40.96 -2.08
N LYS A 615 -0.64 -40.84 -3.21
CA LYS A 615 -1.44 -41.92 -3.83
C LYS A 615 -0.64 -43.20 -4.00
N LYS A 616 0.61 -43.10 -4.50
CA LYS A 616 1.48 -44.24 -4.71
C LYS A 616 1.82 -44.94 -3.38
N GLU A 617 2.19 -44.18 -2.37
CA GLU A 617 2.53 -44.68 -1.04
C GLU A 617 1.32 -45.37 -0.36
N CYS A 618 0.12 -44.76 -0.50
CA CYS A 618 -1.12 -45.38 -0.01
C CYS A 618 -1.42 -46.69 -0.70
N MET A 619 -1.23 -46.81 -2.03
CA MET A 619 -1.41 -48.04 -2.78
C MET A 619 -0.44 -49.14 -2.34
N GLU A 620 0.83 -48.82 -2.14
CA GLU A 620 1.84 -49.76 -1.65
C GLU A 620 1.52 -50.25 -0.23
N LEU A 621 1.12 -49.31 0.66
CA LEU A 621 0.69 -49.70 2.02
C LEU A 621 -0.55 -50.58 2.01
N LYS A 622 -1.55 -50.25 1.18
CA LYS A 622 -2.75 -51.06 1.06
C LYS A 622 -2.43 -52.49 0.61
N GLN A 623 -1.59 -52.67 -0.41
CA GLN A 623 -1.17 -53.99 -0.88
C GLN A 623 -0.46 -54.79 0.22
N GLN A 624 0.39 -54.14 1.04
CA GLN A 624 1.04 -54.81 2.17
C GLN A 624 0.03 -55.25 3.25
N LEU A 625 -0.96 -54.40 3.53
CA LEU A 625 -2.04 -54.72 4.51
C LEU A 625 -2.89 -55.88 4.04
N GLU A 626 -3.30 -55.92 2.77
CA GLU A 626 -4.09 -56.97 2.17
C GLU A 626 -3.32 -58.32 2.14
N SER A 627 -2.02 -58.28 1.78
CA SER A 627 -1.20 -59.51 1.78
C SER A 627 -0.90 -60.05 3.18
N SER A 628 -1.08 -59.28 4.22
CA SER A 628 -0.93 -59.74 5.62
C SER A 628 -2.21 -60.37 6.17
N TYR A 629 -3.31 -60.32 5.43
CA TYR A 629 -4.60 -60.95 5.75
C TYR A 629 -4.74 -62.38 5.18
N GLU A 630 -3.95 -62.71 4.13
CA GLU A 630 -3.81 -64.08 3.60
C GLU A 630 -2.76 -64.88 4.39
#